data_b38e2a4098e4c67f8df69e3c22e8fe78
#
_entry.id   b38e2a4098e4c67f8df69e3c22e8fe78
#
_cell.length_a   1.000
_cell.length_b   1.000
_cell.length_c   1.000
_cell.angle_alpha   90.00
_cell.angle_beta   90.00
_cell.angle_gamma   90.00
#
_symmetry.space_group_name_H-M   'P 1'
#
loop_
_entity.id
_entity.type
_entity.pdbx_description
1 polymer ?
#
loop_
_entity_poly.entity_id
_entity_poly.type
_entity_poly.pdbx_seq_one_letter_code
_entity_poly.pdbx_strand_id
1 'polypeptide(L)'
;MKKWIKRSFHRQLLVCFGVVALLPLLLFGVSLIQTMETKINSDYEKKVTEQAEQIDAGILELFQEFETVVENINANTRIVDQIGEDDTWSKSKIYLQFYREVTDYREYAQFDLYDKNGKCIYTTAQGSAKTDLPVYWGILKAVEDSKETLVLRRADTNDSNILLYAAGKLMGKDSIPEGYIVISMRAENFEKVLHDKGNAKAEVAIMDPFWRTIY
;
A
#
# COMPACT_ATOMS: atom_id res chain seq x y z
N MET A 1 -5.31 28.53 -58.96
CA MET A 1 -3.97 27.91 -58.95
C MET A 1 -3.57 27.17 -60.23
N LYS A 2 -4.48 26.48 -60.94
CA LYS A 2 -4.16 25.71 -62.22
C LYS A 2 -3.64 26.53 -63.37
N LYS A 3 -3.95 27.80 -63.53
CA LYS A 3 -3.51 28.67 -64.66
C LYS A 3 -2.11 29.25 -64.54
N TRP A 4 -1.53 29.24 -63.30
CA TRP A 4 -0.23 29.87 -63.00
C TRP A 4 0.95 28.95 -63.36
N ILE A 5 0.77 27.67 -63.25
CA ILE A 5 1.76 26.63 -63.51
C ILE A 5 2.02 26.42 -65.02
N LYS A 6 1.05 26.69 -65.85
CA LYS A 6 1.16 26.44 -67.32
C LYS A 6 1.98 27.44 -68.12
N ARG A 7 2.45 28.56 -67.55
CA ARG A 7 3.02 29.69 -68.31
C ARG A 7 4.57 29.75 -68.37
N SER A 8 5.34 28.90 -67.77
CA SER A 8 6.80 28.90 -67.84
C SER A 8 7.38 27.55 -67.44
N PHE A 9 8.18 26.94 -68.28
CA PHE A 9 8.92 25.74 -68.10
C PHE A 9 9.78 25.81 -66.79
N HIS A 10 10.36 26.98 -66.53
CA HIS A 10 11.15 27.22 -65.28
C HIS A 10 10.37 27.09 -63.98
N ARG A 11 9.09 27.49 -64.00
CA ARG A 11 8.18 27.38 -62.86
C ARG A 11 7.74 25.92 -62.58
N GLN A 12 7.53 25.17 -63.68
CA GLN A 12 7.23 23.74 -63.56
C GLN A 12 8.41 22.97 -62.97
N LEU A 13 9.62 23.28 -63.45
CA LEU A 13 10.84 22.68 -62.92
C LEU A 13 11.06 23.01 -61.43
N LEU A 14 10.84 24.25 -61.01
CA LEU A 14 10.95 24.70 -59.63
C LEU A 14 9.93 24.03 -58.71
N VAL A 15 8.70 23.83 -59.15
CA VAL A 15 7.66 23.10 -58.41
C VAL A 15 8.02 21.62 -58.30
N CYS A 16 8.47 20.99 -59.40
CA CYS A 16 8.91 19.59 -59.35
C CYS A 16 10.09 19.39 -58.39
N PHE A 17 11.12 20.24 -58.42
CA PHE A 17 12.23 20.18 -57.49
C PHE A 17 11.79 20.45 -56.06
N GLY A 18 10.89 21.40 -55.81
CA GLY A 18 10.32 21.67 -54.51
C GLY A 18 9.56 20.47 -53.92
N VAL A 19 8.74 19.82 -54.75
CA VAL A 19 8.00 18.62 -54.33
C VAL A 19 8.95 17.46 -54.05
N VAL A 20 9.90 17.19 -54.94
CA VAL A 20 10.88 16.10 -54.77
C VAL A 20 11.77 16.31 -53.53
N ALA A 21 12.12 17.55 -53.21
CA ALA A 21 12.95 17.85 -52.03
C ALA A 21 12.13 17.89 -50.73
N LEU A 22 10.94 18.50 -50.73
CA LEU A 22 10.12 18.70 -49.53
C LEU A 22 9.33 17.45 -49.11
N LEU A 23 8.88 16.66 -50.07
CA LEU A 23 8.03 15.49 -49.78
C LEU A 23 8.77 14.41 -48.96
N PRO A 24 10.00 14.01 -49.30
CA PRO A 24 10.76 13.09 -48.48
C PRO A 24 11.07 13.67 -47.09
N LEU A 25 11.35 14.96 -46.98
CA LEU A 25 11.66 15.63 -45.71
C LEU A 25 10.44 15.67 -44.80
N LEU A 26 9.25 15.91 -45.34
CA LEU A 26 7.99 15.84 -44.58
C LEU A 26 7.67 14.41 -44.13
N LEU A 27 7.83 13.43 -45.03
CA LEU A 27 7.61 12.02 -44.67
C LEU A 27 8.58 11.56 -43.59
N PHE A 28 9.85 11.94 -43.71
CA PHE A 28 10.86 11.64 -42.70
C PHE A 28 10.54 12.32 -41.35
N GLY A 29 10.14 13.60 -41.38
CA GLY A 29 9.74 14.34 -40.20
C GLY A 29 8.55 13.70 -39.45
N VAL A 30 7.50 13.32 -40.17
CA VAL A 30 6.33 12.63 -39.61
C VAL A 30 6.72 11.26 -39.03
N SER A 31 7.54 10.48 -39.78
CA SER A 31 8.01 9.19 -39.30
C SER A 31 8.88 9.31 -38.02
N LEU A 32 9.70 10.34 -37.93
CA LEU A 32 10.55 10.62 -36.80
C LEU A 32 9.73 10.99 -35.55
N ILE A 33 8.72 11.83 -35.71
CA ILE A 33 7.79 12.21 -34.62
C ILE A 33 7.04 10.97 -34.12
N GLN A 34 6.46 10.17 -35.00
CA GLN A 34 5.74 8.94 -34.60
C GLN A 34 6.67 7.95 -33.88
N THR A 35 7.90 7.79 -34.36
CA THR A 35 8.87 6.89 -33.70
C THR A 35 9.26 7.43 -32.34
N MET A 36 9.45 8.74 -32.20
CA MET A 36 9.74 9.35 -30.88
C MET A 36 8.58 9.22 -29.92
N GLU A 37 7.34 9.50 -30.34
CA GLU A 37 6.16 9.36 -29.49
C GLU A 37 5.98 7.92 -29.01
N THR A 38 6.09 6.92 -29.90
CA THR A 38 5.98 5.51 -29.52
C THR A 38 7.09 5.10 -28.55
N LYS A 39 8.32 5.55 -28.76
CA LYS A 39 9.44 5.24 -27.89
C LYS A 39 9.30 5.92 -26.52
N ILE A 40 8.92 7.20 -26.48
CA ILE A 40 8.70 7.93 -25.23
C ILE A 40 7.58 7.28 -24.42
N ASN A 41 6.47 6.95 -25.06
CA ASN A 41 5.34 6.30 -24.38
C ASN A 41 5.73 4.92 -23.85
N SER A 42 6.43 4.10 -24.64
CA SER A 42 6.90 2.79 -24.21
C SER A 42 7.89 2.87 -23.04
N ASP A 43 8.86 3.80 -23.09
CA ASP A 43 9.82 4.01 -22.01
C ASP A 43 9.13 4.54 -20.74
N TYR A 44 8.11 5.37 -20.90
CA TYR A 44 7.30 5.88 -19.78
C TYR A 44 6.46 4.76 -19.15
N GLU A 45 5.71 3.99 -19.94
CA GLU A 45 4.94 2.84 -19.47
C GLU A 45 5.81 1.84 -18.70
N LYS A 46 6.97 1.53 -19.25
CA LYS A 46 7.93 0.63 -18.60
C LYS A 46 8.38 1.16 -17.23
N LYS A 47 8.74 2.44 -17.14
CA LYS A 47 9.14 3.06 -15.86
C LYS A 47 8.00 3.07 -14.84
N VAL A 48 6.77 3.38 -15.26
CA VAL A 48 5.59 3.37 -14.38
C VAL A 48 5.31 1.96 -13.88
N THR A 49 5.40 0.96 -14.76
CA THR A 49 5.22 -0.45 -14.38
C THR A 49 6.30 -0.90 -13.39
N GLU A 50 7.57 -0.62 -13.66
CA GLU A 50 8.67 -0.95 -12.75
C GLU A 50 8.51 -0.28 -11.38
N GLN A 51 8.05 0.97 -11.33
CA GLN A 51 7.77 1.66 -10.07
C GLN A 51 6.57 1.04 -9.33
N ALA A 52 5.51 0.70 -10.04
CA ALA A 52 4.35 0.04 -9.44
C ALA A 52 4.73 -1.32 -8.84
N GLU A 53 5.52 -2.13 -9.54
CA GLU A 53 6.03 -3.41 -9.06
C GLU A 53 6.91 -3.25 -7.81
N GLN A 54 7.76 -2.22 -7.76
CA GLN A 54 8.58 -1.93 -6.57
C GLN A 54 7.73 -1.53 -5.36
N ILE A 55 6.70 -0.72 -5.58
CA ILE A 55 5.76 -0.32 -4.52
C ILE A 55 4.99 -1.52 -4.01
N ASP A 56 4.46 -2.35 -4.91
CA ASP A 56 3.73 -3.56 -4.56
C ASP A 56 4.59 -4.53 -3.75
N ALA A 57 5.81 -4.78 -4.20
CA ALA A 57 6.78 -5.61 -3.48
C ALA A 57 7.09 -5.06 -2.08
N GLY A 58 7.27 -3.74 -1.94
CA GLY A 58 7.55 -3.11 -0.65
C GLY A 58 6.37 -3.18 0.33
N ILE A 59 5.15 -3.04 -0.17
CA ILE A 59 3.93 -3.19 0.63
C ILE A 59 3.75 -4.66 1.05
N LEU A 60 3.95 -5.60 0.12
CA LEU A 60 3.85 -7.02 0.41
C LEU A 60 4.88 -7.45 1.46
N GLU A 61 6.13 -6.99 1.35
CA GLU A 61 7.18 -7.23 2.34
C GLU A 61 6.75 -6.75 3.74
N LEU A 62 6.18 -5.54 3.84
CA LEU A 62 5.71 -5.01 5.13
C LEU A 62 4.59 -5.87 5.73
N PHE A 63 3.64 -6.35 4.92
CA PHE A 63 2.57 -7.22 5.44
C PHE A 63 3.09 -8.59 5.85
N GLN A 64 4.10 -9.14 5.19
CA GLN A 64 4.79 -10.36 5.61
C GLN A 64 5.53 -10.15 6.94
N GLU A 65 6.14 -8.97 7.14
CA GLU A 65 6.72 -8.59 8.44
C GLU A 65 5.65 -8.52 9.53
N PHE A 66 4.49 -7.94 9.26
CA PHE A 66 3.36 -7.92 10.21
C PHE A 66 2.84 -9.32 10.53
N GLU A 67 2.74 -10.20 9.54
CA GLU A 67 2.38 -11.59 9.75
C GLU A 67 3.38 -12.29 10.67
N THR A 68 4.68 -12.08 10.44
CA THR A 68 5.75 -12.59 11.30
C THR A 68 5.63 -12.05 12.74
N VAL A 69 5.27 -10.79 12.93
CA VAL A 69 5.00 -10.23 14.27
C VAL A 69 3.84 -10.96 14.95
N VAL A 70 2.75 -11.20 14.24
CA VAL A 70 1.59 -11.95 14.77
C VAL A 70 1.99 -13.37 15.16
N GLU A 71 2.78 -14.05 14.33
CA GLU A 71 3.28 -15.41 14.60
C GLU A 71 4.21 -15.43 15.82
N ASN A 72 5.14 -14.49 15.95
CA ASN A 72 6.05 -14.38 17.08
C ASN A 72 5.30 -14.14 18.38
N ILE A 73 4.28 -13.28 18.37
CA ILE A 73 3.43 -13.04 19.55
C ILE A 73 2.62 -14.28 19.89
N ASN A 74 2.07 -15.00 18.91
CA ASN A 74 1.38 -16.26 19.10
C ASN A 74 2.30 -17.35 19.70
N ALA A 75 3.54 -17.42 19.24
CA ALA A 75 4.53 -18.36 19.79
C ALA A 75 4.95 -18.00 21.23
N ASN A 76 4.76 -16.74 21.63
CA ASN A 76 5.08 -16.28 22.98
C ASN A 76 3.91 -16.52 23.95
N THR A 77 3.82 -17.76 24.46
CA THR A 77 2.75 -18.18 25.38
C THR A 77 2.59 -17.28 26.60
N ARG A 78 3.65 -16.58 27.03
CA ARG A 78 3.59 -15.64 28.16
C ARG A 78 2.75 -14.41 27.87
N ILE A 79 2.72 -13.96 26.61
CA ILE A 79 1.85 -12.86 26.20
C ILE A 79 0.41 -13.36 26.14
N VAL A 80 0.19 -14.45 25.41
CA VAL A 80 -1.16 -14.95 25.11
C VAL A 80 -1.88 -15.45 26.37
N ASP A 81 -1.24 -16.25 27.20
CA ASP A 81 -1.83 -16.81 28.44
C ASP A 81 -2.22 -15.73 29.46
N GLN A 82 -1.61 -14.55 29.38
CA GLN A 82 -1.83 -13.46 30.35
C GLN A 82 -2.78 -12.36 29.85
N ILE A 83 -3.24 -12.44 28.61
CA ILE A 83 -4.16 -11.41 28.03
C ILE A 83 -5.44 -11.25 28.88
N GLY A 84 -5.95 -12.33 29.49
CA GLY A 84 -7.14 -12.31 30.32
C GLY A 84 -6.90 -12.01 31.81
N GLU A 85 -5.65 -11.91 32.26
CA GLU A 85 -5.33 -11.68 33.66
C GLU A 85 -5.41 -10.20 34.04
N ASP A 86 -6.07 -9.88 35.15
CA ASP A 86 -6.29 -8.48 35.59
C ASP A 86 -5.20 -7.98 36.58
N ASP A 87 -4.10 -8.72 36.74
CA ASP A 87 -3.00 -8.35 37.61
C ASP A 87 -2.08 -7.30 37.00
N THR A 88 -1.79 -6.22 37.75
CA THR A 88 -0.96 -5.09 37.32
C THR A 88 0.49 -5.51 36.97
N TRP A 89 1.01 -6.51 37.68
CA TRP A 89 2.38 -7.01 37.47
C TRP A 89 2.51 -7.78 36.17
N SER A 90 1.54 -8.61 35.87
CA SER A 90 1.44 -9.32 34.59
C SER A 90 1.31 -8.36 33.44
N LYS A 91 0.47 -7.32 33.56
CA LYS A 91 0.30 -6.26 32.57
C LYS A 91 1.61 -5.57 32.19
N SER A 92 2.45 -5.23 33.17
CA SER A 92 3.73 -4.56 32.91
C SER A 92 4.72 -5.45 32.16
N LYS A 93 4.76 -6.75 32.46
CA LYS A 93 5.63 -7.71 31.78
C LYS A 93 5.19 -7.96 30.33
N ILE A 94 3.89 -8.13 30.12
CA ILE A 94 3.31 -8.29 28.76
C ILE A 94 3.65 -7.07 27.92
N TYR A 95 3.44 -5.86 28.48
CA TYR A 95 3.75 -4.62 27.77
C TYR A 95 5.21 -4.58 27.27
N LEU A 96 6.17 -4.91 28.14
CA LEU A 96 7.58 -4.90 27.77
C LEU A 96 7.93 -5.94 26.68
N GLN A 97 7.33 -7.12 26.74
CA GLN A 97 7.53 -8.16 25.74
C GLN A 97 6.88 -7.78 24.41
N PHE A 98 5.62 -7.38 24.46
CA PHE A 98 4.90 -6.91 23.29
C PHE A 98 5.60 -5.73 22.61
N TYR A 99 5.99 -4.73 23.41
CA TYR A 99 6.71 -3.56 22.91
C TYR A 99 8.00 -3.94 22.18
N ARG A 100 8.73 -4.94 22.67
CA ARG A 100 9.95 -5.43 22.04
C ARG A 100 9.70 -6.05 20.69
N GLU A 101 8.66 -6.87 20.57
CA GLU A 101 8.30 -7.54 19.30
C GLU A 101 7.88 -6.55 18.20
N VAL A 102 7.30 -5.41 18.58
CA VAL A 102 6.76 -4.43 17.62
C VAL A 102 7.64 -3.19 17.43
N THR A 103 8.77 -3.09 18.15
CA THR A 103 9.59 -1.86 18.20
C THR A 103 10.05 -1.40 16.82
N ASP A 104 10.50 -2.32 15.97
CA ASP A 104 11.08 -2.02 14.67
C ASP A 104 10.02 -1.56 13.64
N TYR A 105 8.75 -1.87 13.90
CA TYR A 105 7.64 -1.58 12.98
C TYR A 105 6.76 -0.40 13.41
N ARG A 106 7.01 0.17 14.60
CA ARG A 106 6.20 1.27 15.16
C ARG A 106 6.25 2.56 14.38
N GLU A 107 7.23 2.72 13.53
CA GLU A 107 7.31 3.87 12.65
C GLU A 107 6.35 3.79 11.46
N TYR A 108 5.92 2.57 11.10
CA TYR A 108 5.01 2.32 9.97
C TYR A 108 3.57 2.06 10.43
N ALA A 109 3.36 1.62 11.68
CA ALA A 109 2.03 1.28 12.16
C ALA A 109 1.90 1.43 13.68
N GLN A 110 0.66 1.55 14.14
CA GLN A 110 0.27 1.43 15.54
C GLN A 110 -0.14 -0.01 15.81
N PHE A 111 0.32 -0.58 16.92
CA PHE A 111 0.02 -1.94 17.35
C PHE A 111 -0.78 -1.92 18.64
N ASP A 112 -1.91 -2.61 18.63
CA ASP A 112 -2.83 -2.68 19.76
C ASP A 112 -3.17 -4.14 20.07
N LEU A 113 -3.23 -4.49 21.37
CA LEU A 113 -3.68 -5.79 21.85
C LEU A 113 -5.08 -5.68 22.43
N TYR A 114 -5.93 -6.61 22.07
CA TYR A 114 -7.31 -6.74 22.52
C TYR A 114 -7.55 -8.09 23.15
N ASP A 115 -8.40 -8.11 24.18
CA ASP A 115 -8.93 -9.37 24.70
C ASP A 115 -10.01 -9.95 23.76
N LYS A 116 -10.49 -11.14 24.08
CA LYS A 116 -11.56 -11.82 23.34
C LYS A 116 -12.90 -11.04 23.27
N ASN A 117 -13.09 -10.07 24.14
CA ASN A 117 -14.27 -9.23 24.17
C ASN A 117 -14.10 -7.92 23.39
N GLY A 118 -12.91 -7.70 22.78
CA GLY A 118 -12.58 -6.49 22.06
C GLY A 118 -12.17 -5.31 22.93
N LYS A 119 -11.87 -5.54 24.21
CA LYS A 119 -11.36 -4.53 25.13
C LYS A 119 -9.87 -4.32 24.85
N CYS A 120 -9.46 -3.08 24.64
CA CYS A 120 -8.06 -2.74 24.43
C CYS A 120 -7.24 -2.89 25.72
N ILE A 121 -6.28 -3.82 25.70
CA ILE A 121 -5.38 -4.10 26.81
C ILE A 121 -4.15 -3.21 26.73
N TYR A 122 -3.52 -3.16 25.54
CA TYR A 122 -2.31 -2.39 25.26
C TYR A 122 -2.40 -1.67 23.94
N THR A 123 -1.74 -0.51 23.88
CA THR A 123 -1.59 0.28 22.66
C THR A 123 -0.18 0.86 22.60
N THR A 124 0.38 0.92 21.41
CA THR A 124 1.63 1.64 21.14
C THR A 124 1.41 3.11 20.84
N ALA A 125 0.15 3.55 20.70
CA ALA A 125 -0.19 4.95 20.49
C ALA A 125 0.15 5.79 21.73
N GLN A 126 0.94 6.83 21.52
CA GLN A 126 1.29 7.76 22.60
C GLN A 126 0.13 8.73 22.85
N GLY A 127 -0.28 8.82 24.12
CA GLY A 127 -1.27 9.83 24.55
C GLY A 127 -2.71 9.60 24.09
N SER A 128 -2.99 8.52 23.38
CA SER A 128 -4.35 8.18 22.96
C SER A 128 -5.07 7.40 24.06
N ALA A 129 -6.36 7.70 24.23
CA ALA A 129 -7.23 6.85 25.05
C ALA A 129 -7.33 5.46 24.39
N LYS A 130 -7.27 4.40 25.19
CA LYS A 130 -7.54 3.05 24.70
C LYS A 130 -8.98 2.98 24.23
N THR A 131 -9.17 2.57 22.98
CA THR A 131 -10.49 2.45 22.37
C THR A 131 -10.81 0.97 22.16
N ASP A 132 -11.93 0.52 22.74
CA ASP A 132 -12.40 -0.84 22.56
C ASP A 132 -12.97 -1.02 21.14
N LEU A 133 -12.82 -2.21 20.58
CA LEU A 133 -13.32 -2.57 19.27
C LEU A 133 -14.49 -3.57 19.38
N PRO A 134 -15.51 -3.42 18.54
CA PRO A 134 -16.61 -4.36 18.53
C PRO A 134 -16.19 -5.72 17.96
N VAL A 135 -16.61 -6.81 18.62
CA VAL A 135 -16.32 -8.18 18.16
C VAL A 135 -17.32 -8.70 17.13
N TYR A 136 -18.50 -8.06 17.01
CA TYR A 136 -19.57 -8.52 16.11
C TYR A 136 -19.52 -7.91 14.71
N TRP A 137 -18.66 -6.94 14.48
CA TRP A 137 -18.46 -6.30 13.19
C TRP A 137 -17.04 -5.69 13.11
N GLY A 138 -16.69 -5.18 11.97
CA GLY A 138 -15.39 -4.53 11.78
C GLY A 138 -14.24 -5.53 11.60
N ILE A 139 -13.05 -5.12 12.05
CA ILE A 139 -11.82 -5.90 11.85
C ILE A 139 -11.81 -7.17 12.71
N LEU A 140 -12.27 -7.12 13.98
CA LEU A 140 -12.25 -8.30 14.85
C LEU A 140 -13.17 -9.40 14.32
N LYS A 141 -14.35 -9.03 13.79
CA LYS A 141 -15.24 -10.00 13.14
C LYS A 141 -14.62 -10.60 11.87
N ALA A 142 -13.96 -9.79 11.07
CA ALA A 142 -13.28 -10.28 9.87
C ALA A 142 -12.18 -11.30 10.22
N VAL A 143 -11.42 -11.04 11.27
CA VAL A 143 -10.41 -11.97 11.81
C VAL A 143 -11.06 -13.24 12.32
N GLU A 144 -12.18 -13.14 13.06
CA GLU A 144 -12.88 -14.30 13.61
C GLU A 144 -13.37 -15.26 12.51
N ASP A 145 -13.87 -14.72 11.41
CA ASP A 145 -14.38 -15.49 10.28
C ASP A 145 -13.27 -16.03 9.35
N SER A 146 -12.05 -15.53 9.48
CA SER A 146 -10.91 -15.91 8.62
C SER A 146 -10.13 -17.09 9.21
N LYS A 147 -9.47 -17.83 8.31
CA LYS A 147 -8.45 -18.84 8.64
C LYS A 147 -7.02 -18.34 8.45
N GLU A 148 -6.87 -17.13 7.94
CA GLU A 148 -5.56 -16.52 7.68
C GLU A 148 -4.92 -16.03 8.98
N THR A 149 -3.60 -16.03 9.04
CA THR A 149 -2.82 -15.51 10.17
C THR A 149 -3.02 -14.01 10.31
N LEU A 150 -3.07 -13.30 9.19
CA LEU A 150 -3.24 -11.85 9.10
C LEU A 150 -4.40 -11.51 8.17
N VAL A 151 -5.35 -10.73 8.64
CA VAL A 151 -6.49 -10.24 7.85
C VAL A 151 -6.35 -8.76 7.61
N LEU A 152 -6.43 -8.35 6.36
CA LEU A 152 -6.40 -6.95 5.97
C LEU A 152 -7.80 -6.41 5.73
N ARG A 153 -8.10 -5.23 6.27
CA ARG A 153 -9.37 -4.57 6.07
C ARG A 153 -9.22 -3.06 6.04
N ARG A 154 -9.90 -2.41 5.10
CA ARG A 154 -10.01 -0.96 5.11
C ARG A 154 -10.65 -0.48 6.41
N ALA A 155 -10.17 0.64 6.95
CA ALA A 155 -10.75 1.24 8.15
C ALA A 155 -12.18 1.72 7.88
N ASP A 156 -13.11 1.29 8.75
CA ASP A 156 -14.53 1.69 8.69
C ASP A 156 -14.83 2.86 9.65
N THR A 157 -13.80 3.37 10.34
CA THR A 157 -13.97 4.34 11.41
C THR A 157 -14.09 5.77 10.91
N ASN A 158 -14.76 6.61 11.70
CA ASN A 158 -14.74 8.06 11.54
C ASN A 158 -13.37 8.68 11.87
N ASP A 159 -12.38 7.88 12.28
CA ASP A 159 -11.00 8.33 12.37
C ASP A 159 -10.44 8.43 10.96
N SER A 160 -10.55 9.64 10.39
CA SER A 160 -10.15 9.97 9.03
C SER A 160 -8.66 9.71 8.74
N ASN A 161 -7.87 9.43 9.78
CA ASN A 161 -6.43 9.23 9.65
C ASN A 161 -6.03 7.77 9.52
N ILE A 162 -6.90 6.81 9.86
CA ILE A 162 -6.60 5.37 9.68
C ILE A 162 -7.10 4.93 8.32
N LEU A 163 -6.18 4.40 7.50
CA LEU A 163 -6.49 3.89 6.16
C LEU A 163 -6.83 2.41 6.17
N LEU A 164 -6.03 1.63 6.91
CA LEU A 164 -6.05 0.19 6.85
C LEU A 164 -5.83 -0.41 8.23
N TYR A 165 -6.54 -1.49 8.50
CA TYR A 165 -6.28 -2.41 9.59
C TYR A 165 -5.70 -3.72 9.05
N ALA A 166 -4.66 -4.21 9.74
CA ALA A 166 -4.22 -5.59 9.66
C ALA A 166 -4.43 -6.21 11.03
N ALA A 167 -4.98 -7.41 11.11
CA ALA A 167 -5.22 -8.03 12.41
C ALA A 167 -5.08 -9.54 12.37
N GLY A 168 -4.68 -10.13 13.51
CA GLY A 168 -4.53 -11.55 13.68
C GLY A 168 -5.12 -12.02 15.00
N LYS A 169 -5.49 -13.32 15.05
CA LYS A 169 -5.91 -14.00 16.29
C LYS A 169 -4.71 -14.33 17.15
N LEU A 170 -4.86 -14.21 18.44
CA LEU A 170 -3.93 -14.69 19.44
C LEU A 170 -4.49 -15.97 20.05
N MET A 171 -3.83 -17.09 19.73
CA MET A 171 -4.31 -18.43 20.05
C MET A 171 -3.68 -18.93 21.34
N GLY A 172 -4.51 -19.28 22.32
CA GLY A 172 -4.09 -19.94 23.55
C GLY A 172 -3.68 -21.41 23.34
N LYS A 173 -3.28 -22.07 24.42
CA LYS A 173 -2.75 -23.44 24.41
C LYS A 173 -3.71 -24.47 23.83
N ASP A 174 -5.01 -24.26 24.00
CA ASP A 174 -6.04 -25.18 23.50
C ASP A 174 -6.54 -24.81 22.10
N SER A 175 -5.80 -23.98 21.36
CA SER A 175 -6.22 -23.43 20.07
C SER A 175 -7.53 -22.62 20.15
N ILE A 176 -7.80 -22.05 21.32
CA ILE A 176 -8.93 -21.14 21.55
C ILE A 176 -8.40 -19.70 21.44
N PRO A 177 -9.10 -18.80 20.73
CA PRO A 177 -8.71 -17.40 20.69
C PRO A 177 -8.82 -16.74 22.06
N GLU A 178 -7.70 -16.24 22.59
CA GLU A 178 -7.64 -15.49 23.84
C GLU A 178 -7.68 -13.97 23.62
N GLY A 179 -7.39 -13.53 22.41
CA GLY A 179 -7.42 -12.13 22.05
C GLY A 179 -7.04 -11.88 20.60
N TYR A 180 -6.78 -10.62 20.30
CA TYR A 180 -6.44 -10.16 18.96
C TYR A 180 -5.29 -9.14 19.02
N ILE A 181 -4.47 -9.15 17.98
CA ILE A 181 -3.57 -8.05 17.67
C ILE A 181 -4.17 -7.27 16.50
N VAL A 182 -4.22 -5.95 16.64
CA VAL A 182 -4.67 -5.06 15.57
C VAL A 182 -3.56 -4.08 15.25
N ILE A 183 -3.24 -3.98 13.99
CA ILE A 183 -2.20 -3.13 13.43
C ILE A 183 -2.91 -2.07 12.60
N SER A 184 -2.81 -0.82 13.04
CA SER A 184 -3.49 0.30 12.40
C SER A 184 -2.49 1.14 11.61
N MET A 185 -2.72 1.30 10.31
CA MET A 185 -1.90 2.13 9.44
C MET A 185 -2.59 3.45 9.14
N ARG A 186 -1.91 4.56 9.43
CA ARG A 186 -2.37 5.91 9.12
C ARG A 186 -1.83 6.37 7.77
N ALA A 187 -2.47 7.39 7.18
CA ALA A 187 -2.04 7.97 5.91
C ALA A 187 -0.56 8.37 5.93
N GLU A 188 -0.13 9.07 6.98
CA GLU A 188 1.26 9.53 7.16
C GLU A 188 2.28 8.38 7.25
N ASN A 189 1.91 7.27 7.90
CA ASN A 189 2.75 6.09 8.00
C ASN A 189 2.83 5.37 6.65
N PHE A 190 1.72 5.31 5.94
CA PHE A 190 1.66 4.68 4.63
C PHE A 190 2.51 5.42 3.60
N GLU A 191 2.47 6.76 3.60
CA GLU A 191 3.34 7.61 2.80
C GLU A 191 4.82 7.30 3.06
N LYS A 192 5.18 7.09 4.33
CA LYS A 192 6.53 6.71 4.73
C LYS A 192 6.93 5.33 4.16
N VAL A 193 6.05 4.35 4.22
CA VAL A 193 6.26 3.02 3.60
C VAL A 193 6.50 3.15 2.09
N LEU A 194 5.67 3.92 1.40
CA LEU A 194 5.82 4.16 -0.04
C LEU A 194 7.16 4.81 -0.38
N HIS A 195 7.63 5.71 0.46
CA HIS A 195 8.91 6.39 0.28
C HIS A 195 10.09 5.45 0.57
N ASP A 196 10.08 4.78 1.74
CA ASP A 196 11.23 4.03 2.25
C ASP A 196 11.39 2.66 1.57
N LYS A 197 10.27 1.93 1.37
CA LYS A 197 10.27 0.59 0.75
C LYS A 197 9.94 0.62 -0.74
N GLY A 198 9.03 1.47 -1.17
CA GLY A 198 8.59 1.57 -2.56
C GLY A 198 9.41 2.51 -3.42
N ASN A 199 10.31 3.33 -2.83
CA ASN A 199 11.07 4.37 -3.53
C ASN A 199 10.19 5.23 -4.47
N ALA A 200 8.94 5.49 -4.05
CA ALA A 200 7.96 6.20 -4.85
C ALA A 200 8.36 7.66 -5.04
N LYS A 201 8.55 8.06 -6.30
CA LYS A 201 8.80 9.45 -6.71
C LYS A 201 7.61 10.06 -7.45
N ALA A 202 6.56 9.28 -7.65
CA ALA A 202 5.34 9.66 -8.36
C ALA A 202 4.16 9.74 -7.39
N GLU A 203 3.10 10.43 -7.79
CA GLU A 203 1.81 10.33 -7.12
C GLU A 203 1.27 8.90 -7.29
N VAL A 204 0.92 8.27 -6.17
CA VAL A 204 0.44 6.89 -6.11
C VAL A 204 -0.97 6.89 -5.57
N ALA A 205 -1.86 6.19 -6.22
CA ALA A 205 -3.19 5.89 -5.71
C ALA A 205 -3.34 4.38 -5.54
N ILE A 206 -3.72 3.94 -4.35
CA ILE A 206 -3.96 2.54 -4.03
C ILE A 206 -5.46 2.34 -3.89
N MET A 207 -5.97 1.32 -4.56
CA MET A 207 -7.39 1.01 -4.58
C MET A 207 -7.62 -0.43 -4.12
N ASP A 208 -8.76 -0.65 -3.46
CA ASP A 208 -9.21 -1.99 -3.15
C ASP A 208 -9.75 -2.72 -4.42
N PRO A 209 -10.02 -4.03 -4.36
CA PRO A 209 -10.57 -4.77 -5.49
C PRO A 209 -11.91 -4.24 -6.01
N PHE A 210 -12.58 -3.38 -5.27
CA PHE A 210 -13.82 -2.73 -5.64
C PHE A 210 -13.62 -1.31 -6.18
N TRP A 211 -12.37 -0.94 -6.53
CA TRP A 211 -11.99 0.38 -7.06
C TRP A 211 -12.23 1.54 -6.09
N ARG A 212 -12.27 1.28 -4.79
CA ARG A 212 -12.37 2.32 -3.77
C ARG A 212 -10.97 2.73 -3.36
N THR A 213 -10.68 4.00 -3.38
CA THR A 213 -9.38 4.55 -2.98
C THR A 213 -9.12 4.23 -1.52
N ILE A 214 -7.96 3.63 -1.25
CA ILE A 214 -7.43 3.42 0.09
C ILE A 214 -6.50 4.59 0.43
N TYR A 215 -5.63 4.95 -0.56
CA TYR A 215 -4.65 6.03 -0.42
C TYR A 215 -4.53 6.81 -1.73
#